data_4d5f4c2be9a3f8f582ae017e9f0c8dc4
#
_entry.id   4d5f4c2be9a3f8f582ae017e9f0c8dc4
#
_cell.length_a   1.000
_cell.length_b   1.000
_cell.length_c   1.000
_cell.angle_alpha   90.00
_cell.angle_beta   90.00
_cell.angle_gamma   90.00
#
_symmetry.space_group_name_H-M   'P 1'
#
loop_
_entity.id
_entity.type
_entity.pdbx_description
1 polymer ?
#
loop_
_entity_poly.entity_id
_entity_poly.type
_entity_poly.pdbx_seq_one_letter_code
_entity_poly.pdbx_strand_id
1 'polypeptide(L)'
;MNSPLRWYEWDSRFIAAHHQPAVLLDLALSRGIDSHALLRGSGLFYEDIASGRARVSPAQLLTLIGNAERLLGAADSSFLFGQRLLPGHYGEVSLALANAGNLEQALERLCQFRALLCPLLAPRLLLDERQIHLYWLDGGASGRHQRFLVEAHLTAIVALCKRGSGLRLPWRFQFAYAQPRHIEQYWVHLGDALQFDRQLTLLSLPREYLHQPWPEASTTVGQVAVQASQ
;
A
#
# COMPACT_ATOMS: atom_id res chain seq x y z
N MET A 1 -24.72 17.34 4.56
CA MET A 1 -24.43 17.25 6.02
C MET A 1 -22.93 17.06 6.17
N ASN A 2 -22.24 18.09 6.71
CA ASN A 2 -20.80 17.99 6.99
C ASN A 2 -20.59 16.96 8.10
N SER A 3 -20.06 15.80 7.77
CA SER A 3 -19.53 14.88 8.77
C SER A 3 -18.38 15.60 9.49
N PRO A 4 -18.37 15.68 10.81
CA PRO A 4 -17.27 16.34 11.51
C PRO A 4 -15.97 15.65 11.13
N LEU A 5 -14.96 16.44 10.81
CA LEU A 5 -13.60 15.94 10.57
C LEU A 5 -13.20 15.15 11.83
N ARG A 6 -13.17 13.82 11.72
CA ARG A 6 -12.66 12.96 12.78
C ARG A 6 -11.15 13.09 12.78
N TRP A 7 -10.61 13.76 13.79
CA TRP A 7 -9.18 13.75 14.07
C TRP A 7 -8.84 12.43 14.74
N TYR A 8 -7.87 11.72 14.15
CA TYR A 8 -7.30 10.53 14.76
C TYR A 8 -5.97 10.90 15.37
N GLU A 9 -5.82 10.64 16.64
CA GLU A 9 -4.55 10.76 17.34
C GLU A 9 -3.67 9.55 17.02
N TRP A 10 -2.40 9.69 17.30
CA TRP A 10 -1.40 8.66 17.05
C TRP A 10 -1.72 7.30 17.69
N ASP A 11 -2.35 7.32 18.85
CA ASP A 11 -2.76 6.13 19.61
C ASP A 11 -4.20 5.69 19.28
N SER A 12 -4.94 6.44 18.47
CA SER A 12 -6.31 6.09 18.12
C SER A 12 -6.36 4.78 17.34
N ARG A 13 -7.15 3.83 17.83
CA ARG A 13 -7.28 2.51 17.21
C ARG A 13 -8.36 2.53 16.14
N PHE A 14 -7.98 2.74 14.89
CA PHE A 14 -8.91 2.77 13.75
C PHE A 14 -8.56 1.80 12.64
N ILE A 15 -7.32 1.31 12.58
CA ILE A 15 -6.86 0.37 11.57
C ILE A 15 -7.32 -1.04 11.95
N ALA A 16 -8.09 -1.69 11.10
CA ALA A 16 -8.53 -3.05 11.39
C ALA A 16 -7.36 -4.04 11.37
N ALA A 17 -7.29 -4.90 12.39
CA ALA A 17 -6.15 -5.81 12.58
C ALA A 17 -6.00 -6.82 11.42
N HIS A 18 -7.09 -7.18 10.75
CA HIS A 18 -7.08 -8.09 9.59
C HIS A 18 -6.68 -7.42 8.25
N HIS A 19 -6.35 -6.12 8.27
CA HIS A 19 -5.81 -5.40 7.11
C HIS A 19 -4.28 -5.50 7.06
N GLN A 20 -3.56 -4.36 7.01
CA GLN A 20 -2.10 -4.33 6.94
C GLN A 20 -1.40 -5.14 8.05
N PRO A 21 -1.87 -5.13 9.33
CA PRO A 21 -1.25 -5.97 10.35
C PRO A 21 -1.27 -7.46 10.04
N ALA A 22 -2.41 -7.99 9.54
CA ALA A 22 -2.51 -9.41 9.16
C ALA A 22 -1.60 -9.74 7.98
N VAL A 23 -1.54 -8.88 6.96
CA VAL A 23 -0.64 -9.06 5.80
C VAL A 23 0.83 -9.13 6.26
N LEU A 24 1.21 -8.30 7.23
CA LEU A 24 2.56 -8.29 7.77
C LEU A 24 2.86 -9.54 8.61
N LEU A 25 1.86 -10.00 9.38
CA LEU A 25 1.94 -11.23 10.14
C LEU A 25 2.12 -12.45 9.22
N ASP A 26 1.30 -12.57 8.19
CA ASP A 26 1.37 -13.66 7.21
C ASP A 26 2.71 -13.67 6.47
N LEU A 27 3.23 -12.49 6.13
CA LEU A 27 4.57 -12.39 5.54
C LEU A 27 5.63 -12.92 6.50
N ALA A 28 5.60 -12.50 7.77
CA ALA A 28 6.55 -12.94 8.78
C ALA A 28 6.49 -14.46 9.00
N LEU A 29 5.29 -15.01 9.16
CA LEU A 29 5.07 -16.46 9.32
C LEU A 29 5.57 -17.23 8.09
N SER A 30 5.34 -16.74 6.88
CA SER A 30 5.81 -17.37 5.63
C SER A 30 7.35 -17.41 5.52
N ARG A 31 8.04 -16.59 6.30
CA ARG A 31 9.50 -16.54 6.42
C ARG A 31 10.04 -17.22 7.68
N GLY A 32 9.18 -17.97 8.39
CA GLY A 32 9.56 -18.72 9.60
C GLY A 32 9.75 -17.84 10.84
N ILE A 33 9.27 -16.60 10.83
CA ILE A 33 9.32 -15.71 12.00
C ILE A 33 8.13 -16.01 12.89
N ASP A 34 8.43 -16.24 14.18
CA ASP A 34 7.40 -16.44 15.20
C ASP A 34 6.53 -15.20 15.41
N SER A 35 5.22 -15.40 15.57
CA SER A 35 4.27 -14.32 15.76
C SER A 35 4.55 -13.48 17.00
N HIS A 36 4.97 -14.09 18.11
CA HIS A 36 5.32 -13.35 19.34
C HIS A 36 6.52 -12.43 19.13
N ALA A 37 7.50 -12.85 18.31
CA ALA A 37 8.64 -12.01 17.97
C ALA A 37 8.21 -10.78 17.15
N LEU A 38 7.30 -10.97 16.18
CA LEU A 38 6.75 -9.85 15.39
C LEU A 38 5.91 -8.90 16.23
N LEU A 39 5.08 -9.44 17.13
CA LEU A 39 4.12 -8.65 17.93
C LEU A 39 4.75 -8.00 19.16
N ARG A 40 6.02 -8.28 19.46
CA ARG A 40 6.70 -7.78 20.67
C ARG A 40 6.65 -6.25 20.75
N GLY A 41 6.20 -5.75 21.90
CA GLY A 41 6.15 -4.32 22.19
C GLY A 41 4.99 -3.57 21.53
N SER A 42 4.15 -4.24 20.74
CA SER A 42 2.96 -3.61 20.14
C SER A 42 1.75 -3.60 21.08
N GLY A 43 1.76 -4.41 22.15
CA GLY A 43 0.58 -4.63 22.99
C GLY A 43 -0.54 -5.39 22.29
N LEU A 44 -0.21 -6.16 21.25
CA LEU A 44 -1.12 -7.03 20.50
C LEU A 44 -0.74 -8.49 20.69
N PHE A 45 -1.75 -9.35 20.66
CA PHE A 45 -1.61 -10.81 20.64
C PHE A 45 -2.02 -11.37 19.29
N TYR A 46 -1.62 -12.59 19.00
CA TYR A 46 -1.97 -13.27 17.75
C TYR A 46 -3.49 -13.32 17.54
N GLU A 47 -4.24 -13.61 18.61
CA GLU A 47 -5.71 -13.70 18.60
C GLU A 47 -6.38 -12.37 18.27
N ASP A 48 -5.77 -11.23 18.60
CA ASP A 48 -6.28 -9.90 18.22
C ASP A 48 -6.32 -9.76 16.69
N ILE A 49 -5.29 -10.25 16.02
CA ILE A 49 -5.22 -10.20 14.55
C ILE A 49 -6.09 -11.31 13.94
N ALA A 50 -5.97 -12.54 14.42
CA ALA A 50 -6.67 -13.70 13.87
C ALA A 50 -8.19 -13.61 14.00
N SER A 51 -8.71 -12.98 15.07
CA SER A 51 -10.15 -12.79 15.24
C SER A 51 -10.76 -11.79 14.25
N GLY A 52 -9.95 -10.93 13.66
CA GLY A 52 -10.39 -9.85 12.75
C GLY A 52 -11.20 -8.73 13.43
N ARG A 53 -11.42 -8.79 14.74
CA ARG A 53 -12.26 -7.83 15.48
C ARG A 53 -11.47 -6.66 16.05
N ALA A 54 -10.20 -6.86 16.34
CA ALA A 54 -9.37 -5.85 16.93
C ALA A 54 -9.08 -4.71 15.97
N ARG A 55 -8.84 -3.54 16.54
CA ARG A 55 -8.30 -2.38 15.83
C ARG A 55 -6.98 -1.99 16.44
N VAL A 56 -6.06 -1.55 15.59
CA VAL A 56 -4.72 -1.12 15.97
C VAL A 56 -4.57 0.37 15.70
N SER A 57 -3.66 1.00 16.43
CA SER A 57 -3.29 2.39 16.19
C SER A 57 -2.15 2.51 15.19
N PRO A 58 -1.90 3.70 14.59
CA PRO A 58 -0.71 4.00 13.82
C PRO A 58 0.58 3.61 14.54
N ALA A 59 0.71 3.92 15.83
CA ALA A 59 1.87 3.58 16.64
C ALA A 59 2.10 2.06 16.73
N GLN A 60 1.03 1.29 16.93
CA GLN A 60 1.10 -0.16 16.96
C GLN A 60 1.51 -0.74 15.60
N LEU A 61 0.92 -0.25 14.50
CA LEU A 61 1.29 -0.70 13.16
C LEU A 61 2.76 -0.40 12.83
N LEU A 62 3.27 0.78 13.20
CA LEU A 62 4.70 1.11 13.02
C LEU A 62 5.62 0.24 13.88
N THR A 63 5.18 -0.14 15.08
CA THR A 63 5.92 -1.10 15.91
C THR A 63 6.02 -2.46 15.19
N LEU A 64 4.94 -2.94 14.58
CA LEU A 64 4.96 -4.17 13.78
C LEU A 64 5.89 -4.04 12.57
N ILE A 65 5.83 -2.93 11.84
CA ILE A 65 6.73 -2.66 10.70
C ILE A 65 8.18 -2.67 11.15
N GLY A 66 8.52 -1.97 12.24
CA GLY A 66 9.89 -1.95 12.77
C GLY A 66 10.39 -3.32 13.22
N ASN A 67 9.51 -4.15 13.80
CA ASN A 67 9.83 -5.52 14.13
C ASN A 67 10.04 -6.36 12.86
N ALA A 68 9.18 -6.21 11.85
CA ALA A 68 9.33 -6.92 10.59
C ALA A 68 10.63 -6.56 9.87
N GLU A 69 10.97 -5.27 9.73
CA GLU A 69 12.23 -4.82 9.14
C GLU A 69 13.44 -5.47 9.81
N ARG A 70 13.44 -5.51 11.15
CA ARG A 70 14.53 -6.10 11.93
C ARG A 70 14.60 -7.62 11.82
N LEU A 71 13.45 -8.30 11.87
CA LEU A 71 13.39 -9.77 11.94
C LEU A 71 13.52 -10.41 10.55
N LEU A 72 12.93 -9.82 9.53
CA LEU A 72 13.08 -10.29 8.15
C LEU A 72 14.50 -10.07 7.65
N GLY A 73 15.14 -8.95 8.02
CA GLY A 73 16.54 -8.66 7.69
C GLY A 73 16.86 -8.69 6.18
N ALA A 74 15.84 -8.85 5.33
CA ALA A 74 15.97 -9.05 3.91
C ALA A 74 15.65 -7.74 3.16
N ALA A 75 16.43 -7.43 2.14
CA ALA A 75 16.30 -6.20 1.35
C ALA A 75 15.01 -6.14 0.51
N ASP A 76 14.26 -7.23 0.41
CA ASP A 76 13.02 -7.37 -0.34
C ASP A 76 11.74 -7.26 0.51
N SER A 77 11.86 -7.08 1.82
CA SER A 77 10.72 -7.18 2.76
C SER A 77 9.61 -6.18 2.48
N SER A 78 9.96 -4.92 2.17
CA SER A 78 9.00 -3.87 1.82
C SER A 78 8.25 -4.19 0.51
N PHE A 79 8.96 -4.71 -0.48
CA PHE A 79 8.38 -5.09 -1.77
C PHE A 79 7.43 -6.28 -1.63
N LEU A 80 7.82 -7.31 -0.88
CA LEU A 80 6.97 -8.48 -0.62
C LEU A 80 5.70 -8.13 0.18
N PHE A 81 5.83 -7.24 1.14
CA PHE A 81 4.68 -6.66 1.84
C PHE A 81 3.79 -5.90 0.87
N GLY A 82 4.37 -5.04 0.03
CA GLY A 82 3.66 -4.25 -0.97
C GLY A 82 2.86 -5.10 -1.97
N GLN A 83 3.42 -6.20 -2.47
CA GLN A 83 2.73 -7.11 -3.39
C GLN A 83 1.43 -7.69 -2.82
N ARG A 84 1.29 -7.75 -1.50
CA ARG A 84 0.13 -8.29 -0.80
C ARG A 84 -0.87 -7.22 -0.35
N LEU A 85 -0.49 -5.92 -0.41
CA LEU A 85 -1.34 -4.83 0.09
C LEU A 85 -2.57 -4.58 -0.77
N LEU A 86 -2.46 -4.67 -2.10
CA LEU A 86 -3.57 -4.40 -3.01
C LEU A 86 -3.78 -5.55 -4.00
N PRO A 87 -5.06 -5.94 -4.23
CA PRO A 87 -6.29 -5.40 -3.64
C PRO A 87 -6.49 -5.76 -2.16
N GLY A 88 -5.67 -6.63 -1.56
CA GLY A 88 -5.59 -6.94 -0.13
C GLY A 88 -6.85 -7.61 0.45
N HIS A 89 -7.05 -7.41 1.76
CA HIS A 89 -8.14 -8.00 2.55
C HIS A 89 -9.00 -6.91 3.20
N TYR A 90 -9.55 -6.01 2.38
CA TYR A 90 -10.34 -4.85 2.83
C TYR A 90 -11.84 -5.02 2.53
N GLY A 91 -12.31 -6.25 2.46
CA GLY A 91 -13.72 -6.56 2.17
C GLY A 91 -14.17 -6.01 0.80
N GLU A 92 -15.25 -5.27 0.79
CA GLU A 92 -15.83 -4.69 -0.43
C GLU A 92 -14.86 -3.75 -1.16
N VAL A 93 -13.98 -3.06 -0.43
CA VAL A 93 -12.96 -2.20 -1.06
C VAL A 93 -11.96 -3.01 -1.88
N SER A 94 -11.57 -4.21 -1.42
CA SER A 94 -10.73 -5.13 -2.20
C SER A 94 -11.44 -5.58 -3.47
N LEU A 95 -12.73 -5.90 -3.36
CA LEU A 95 -13.55 -6.31 -4.51
C LEU A 95 -13.70 -5.14 -5.50
N ALA A 96 -13.92 -3.93 -4.99
CA ALA A 96 -13.95 -2.72 -5.81
C ALA A 96 -12.64 -2.53 -6.58
N LEU A 97 -11.47 -2.61 -5.91
CA LEU A 97 -10.16 -2.46 -6.53
C LEU A 97 -9.88 -3.55 -7.58
N ALA A 98 -10.19 -4.81 -7.27
CA ALA A 98 -9.98 -5.94 -8.18
C ALA A 98 -10.83 -5.82 -9.45
N ASN A 99 -11.99 -5.15 -9.37
CA ASN A 99 -12.91 -4.94 -10.48
C ASN A 99 -12.90 -3.50 -11.00
N ALA A 100 -11.78 -2.78 -10.84
CA ALA A 100 -11.57 -1.51 -11.53
C ALA A 100 -11.47 -1.78 -13.04
N GLY A 101 -12.23 -1.04 -13.84
CA GLY A 101 -12.27 -1.25 -15.29
C GLY A 101 -11.03 -0.73 -16.02
N ASN A 102 -10.23 0.12 -15.36
CA ASN A 102 -9.00 0.71 -15.87
C ASN A 102 -8.18 1.33 -14.71
N LEU A 103 -7.02 1.88 -15.05
CA LEU A 103 -6.13 2.51 -14.08
C LEU A 103 -6.77 3.73 -13.40
N GLU A 104 -7.51 4.56 -14.13
CA GLU A 104 -8.17 5.75 -13.57
C GLU A 104 -9.09 5.36 -12.40
N GLN A 105 -9.98 4.41 -12.63
CA GLN A 105 -10.89 3.93 -11.60
C GLN A 105 -10.15 3.31 -10.40
N ALA A 106 -9.06 2.59 -10.65
CA ALA A 106 -8.26 2.01 -9.56
C ALA A 106 -7.63 3.12 -8.68
N LEU A 107 -7.08 4.17 -9.30
CA LEU A 107 -6.46 5.30 -8.60
C LEU A 107 -7.51 6.18 -7.88
N GLU A 108 -8.68 6.39 -8.48
CA GLU A 108 -9.81 7.07 -7.83
C GLU A 108 -10.24 6.32 -6.57
N ARG A 109 -10.42 5.00 -6.65
CA ARG A 109 -10.76 4.15 -5.50
C ARG A 109 -9.67 4.16 -4.43
N LEU A 110 -8.40 4.14 -4.83
CA LEU A 110 -7.28 4.30 -3.90
C LEU A 110 -7.39 5.61 -3.12
N CYS A 111 -7.64 6.72 -3.81
CA CYS A 111 -7.77 8.03 -3.18
C CYS A 111 -9.06 8.15 -2.34
N GLN A 112 -10.17 7.58 -2.81
CA GLN A 112 -11.44 7.56 -2.09
C GLN A 112 -11.34 6.81 -0.76
N PHE A 113 -10.76 5.62 -0.78
CA PHE A 113 -10.62 4.74 0.39
C PHE A 113 -9.26 4.84 1.08
N ARG A 114 -8.57 5.98 0.92
CA ARG A 114 -7.20 6.18 1.42
C ARG A 114 -7.04 5.91 2.92
N ALA A 115 -8.04 6.26 3.74
CA ALA A 115 -7.96 6.06 5.19
C ALA A 115 -7.86 4.56 5.57
N LEU A 116 -8.42 3.70 4.74
CA LEU A 116 -8.39 2.25 4.90
C LEU A 116 -7.13 1.63 4.27
N LEU A 117 -6.82 2.04 3.04
CA LEU A 117 -5.77 1.44 2.22
C LEU A 117 -4.37 1.97 2.55
N CYS A 118 -4.29 3.22 2.97
CA CYS A 118 -3.03 3.93 3.25
C CYS A 118 -3.12 4.72 4.58
N PRO A 119 -3.32 4.03 5.72
CA PRO A 119 -3.61 4.71 7.00
C PRO A 119 -2.47 5.57 7.53
N LEU A 120 -1.23 5.33 7.07
CA LEU A 120 -0.02 6.05 7.51
C LEU A 120 0.47 7.08 6.48
N LEU A 121 0.11 6.92 5.21
CA LEU A 121 0.55 7.77 4.11
C LEU A 121 -0.66 8.20 3.28
N ALA A 122 -0.73 9.47 2.90
CA ALA A 122 -1.84 9.98 2.11
C ALA A 122 -1.48 10.01 0.61
N PRO A 123 -2.12 9.20 -0.25
CA PRO A 123 -1.87 9.21 -1.69
C PRO A 123 -2.33 10.53 -2.29
N ARG A 124 -1.57 11.01 -3.26
CA ARG A 124 -1.85 12.18 -4.08
C ARG A 124 -1.66 11.86 -5.54
N LEU A 125 -2.67 12.14 -6.32
CA LEU A 125 -2.68 11.98 -7.78
C LEU A 125 -2.58 13.35 -8.43
N LEU A 126 -1.64 13.49 -9.34
CA LEU A 126 -1.49 14.66 -10.20
C LEU A 126 -1.50 14.20 -11.66
N LEU A 127 -2.34 14.82 -12.45
CA LEU A 127 -2.43 14.60 -13.89
C LEU A 127 -1.95 15.84 -14.62
N ASP A 128 -0.97 15.69 -15.50
CA ASP A 128 -0.64 16.70 -16.48
C ASP A 128 -1.09 16.26 -17.90
N GLU A 129 -0.70 16.99 -18.92
CA GLU A 129 -1.10 16.70 -20.31
C GLU A 129 -0.58 15.35 -20.82
N ARG A 130 0.56 14.87 -20.31
CA ARG A 130 1.30 13.71 -20.83
C ARG A 130 1.47 12.58 -19.83
N GLN A 131 1.44 12.88 -18.53
CA GLN A 131 1.83 11.95 -17.46
C GLN A 131 0.78 11.89 -16.36
N ILE A 132 0.78 10.77 -15.71
CA ILE A 132 0.14 10.52 -14.42
C ILE A 132 1.25 10.48 -13.39
N HIS A 133 1.10 11.21 -12.28
CA HIS A 133 2.04 11.15 -11.16
C HIS A 133 1.28 10.75 -9.90
N LEU A 134 1.79 9.74 -9.22
CA LEU A 134 1.27 9.32 -7.93
C LEU A 134 2.40 9.38 -6.89
N TYR A 135 2.12 10.01 -5.76
CA TYR A 135 3.05 10.13 -4.63
C TYR A 135 2.29 10.07 -3.31
N TRP A 136 3.01 9.92 -2.21
CA TRP A 136 2.41 9.85 -0.88
C TRP A 136 2.96 10.96 0.01
N LEU A 137 2.04 11.65 0.68
CA LEU A 137 2.39 12.58 1.74
C LEU A 137 2.45 11.83 3.06
N ASP A 138 3.56 12.00 3.75
CA ASP A 138 3.74 11.57 5.12
C ASP A 138 3.39 12.73 6.05
N GLY A 139 2.47 12.50 6.98
CA GLY A 139 2.13 13.46 8.05
C GLY A 139 3.22 13.62 9.11
N GLY A 140 4.46 13.13 8.85
CA GLY A 140 5.57 13.15 9.80
C GLY A 140 5.56 11.98 10.79
N ALA A 141 4.66 11.05 10.60
CA ALA A 141 4.39 9.96 11.53
C ALA A 141 5.25 8.71 11.27
N SER A 142 5.65 8.45 10.02
CA SER A 142 6.36 7.23 9.64
C SER A 142 7.84 7.21 10.05
N GLY A 143 8.46 8.39 10.25
CA GLY A 143 9.83 8.51 10.73
C GLY A 143 10.83 7.66 9.92
N ARG A 144 11.61 6.84 10.61
CA ARG A 144 12.60 5.93 9.98
C ARG A 144 11.98 4.86 9.08
N HIS A 145 10.67 4.58 9.22
CA HIS A 145 9.95 3.57 8.45
C HIS A 145 9.37 4.11 7.14
N GLN A 146 9.54 5.41 6.86
CA GLN A 146 9.00 6.06 5.65
C GLN A 146 9.43 5.34 4.38
N ARG A 147 10.71 4.98 4.28
CA ARG A 147 11.23 4.27 3.11
C ARG A 147 10.53 2.93 2.90
N PHE A 148 10.41 2.10 3.93
CA PHE A 148 9.71 0.82 3.88
C PHE A 148 8.27 0.99 3.40
N LEU A 149 7.56 1.96 3.98
CA LEU A 149 6.16 2.24 3.62
C LEU A 149 6.02 2.70 2.18
N VAL A 150 6.87 3.60 1.72
CA VAL A 150 6.82 4.10 0.35
C VAL A 150 7.14 2.99 -0.65
N GLU A 151 8.19 2.20 -0.44
CA GLU A 151 8.52 1.04 -1.27
C GLU A 151 7.35 0.05 -1.36
N ALA A 152 6.70 -0.22 -0.23
CA ALA A 152 5.54 -1.09 -0.17
C ALA A 152 4.35 -0.54 -1.00
N HIS A 153 4.04 0.76 -0.87
CA HIS A 153 2.94 1.36 -1.61
C HIS A 153 3.22 1.47 -3.12
N LEU A 154 4.45 1.82 -3.52
CA LEU A 154 4.86 1.78 -4.93
C LEU A 154 4.67 0.39 -5.53
N THR A 155 5.13 -0.63 -4.81
CA THR A 155 5.00 -2.03 -5.24
C THR A 155 3.54 -2.47 -5.29
N ALA A 156 2.73 -2.04 -4.34
CA ALA A 156 1.29 -2.36 -4.31
C ALA A 156 0.58 -1.86 -5.57
N ILE A 157 0.89 -0.63 -6.03
CA ILE A 157 0.32 -0.07 -7.27
C ILE A 157 0.79 -0.87 -8.49
N VAL A 158 2.08 -1.16 -8.60
CA VAL A 158 2.62 -1.96 -9.71
C VAL A 158 1.95 -3.34 -9.76
N ALA A 159 1.82 -4.01 -8.60
CA ALA A 159 1.20 -5.32 -8.50
C ALA A 159 -0.31 -5.30 -8.85
N LEU A 160 -1.04 -4.29 -8.37
CA LEU A 160 -2.45 -4.09 -8.69
C LEU A 160 -2.64 -3.90 -10.20
N CYS A 161 -1.86 -3.00 -10.80
CA CYS A 161 -1.95 -2.71 -12.23
C CYS A 161 -1.58 -3.91 -13.09
N LYS A 162 -0.53 -4.64 -12.72
CA LYS A 162 -0.14 -5.87 -13.42
C LYS A 162 -1.25 -6.93 -13.38
N ARG A 163 -1.93 -7.06 -12.25
CA ARG A 163 -3.06 -7.99 -12.08
C ARG A 163 -4.26 -7.57 -12.92
N GLY A 164 -4.64 -6.28 -12.88
CA GLY A 164 -5.82 -5.77 -13.57
C GLY A 164 -5.64 -5.69 -15.08
N SER A 165 -4.52 -5.16 -15.56
CA SER A 165 -4.24 -5.00 -16.99
C SER A 165 -3.67 -6.25 -17.67
N GLY A 166 -3.11 -7.20 -16.91
CA GLY A 166 -2.33 -8.33 -17.44
C GLY A 166 -0.94 -7.91 -17.96
N LEU A 167 -0.59 -6.63 -17.91
CA LEU A 167 0.61 -6.06 -18.51
C LEU A 167 1.57 -5.50 -17.46
N ARG A 168 2.85 -5.49 -17.78
CA ARG A 168 3.83 -4.70 -17.05
C ARG A 168 3.87 -3.30 -17.67
N LEU A 169 3.19 -2.34 -17.03
CA LEU A 169 3.15 -0.96 -17.49
C LEU A 169 4.53 -0.29 -17.37
N PRO A 170 4.85 0.69 -18.24
CA PRO A 170 6.17 1.34 -18.27
C PRO A 170 6.29 2.43 -17.20
N TRP A 171 6.19 2.03 -15.94
CA TRP A 171 6.34 2.91 -14.79
C TRP A 171 7.74 3.52 -14.73
N ARG A 172 7.82 4.78 -14.30
CA ARG A 172 9.05 5.49 -13.97
C ARG A 172 9.00 5.90 -12.50
N PHE A 173 10.10 5.71 -11.80
CA PHE A 173 10.19 5.98 -10.37
C PHE A 173 11.24 7.02 -10.07
N GLN A 174 10.90 7.94 -9.16
CA GLN A 174 11.83 8.87 -8.55
C GLN A 174 11.84 8.64 -7.05
N PHE A 175 13.00 8.69 -6.43
CA PHE A 175 13.20 8.49 -5.00
C PHE A 175 13.93 9.66 -4.39
N ALA A 176 13.43 10.18 -3.27
CA ALA A 176 14.00 11.29 -2.52
C ALA A 176 15.19 10.86 -1.63
N TYR A 177 15.70 9.66 -1.81
CA TYR A 177 16.84 9.11 -1.10
C TYR A 177 17.90 8.57 -2.07
N ALA A 178 19.12 8.39 -1.54
CA ALA A 178 20.23 7.87 -2.32
C ALA A 178 20.01 6.43 -2.76
N GLN A 179 20.65 6.06 -3.87
CA GLN A 179 20.57 4.69 -4.39
C GLN A 179 20.99 3.68 -3.32
N PRO A 180 20.13 2.68 -3.05
CA PRO A 180 20.44 1.65 -2.06
C PRO A 180 21.51 0.68 -2.56
N ARG A 181 22.16 -0.01 -1.61
CA ARG A 181 23.16 -1.03 -1.94
C ARG A 181 22.54 -2.23 -2.69
N HIS A 182 21.30 -2.57 -2.37
CA HIS A 182 20.55 -3.70 -2.95
C HIS A 182 19.60 -3.22 -4.06
N ILE A 183 20.16 -2.56 -5.08
CA ILE A 183 19.39 -2.00 -6.20
C ILE A 183 18.67 -3.09 -7.01
N GLU A 184 19.19 -4.31 -7.04
CA GLU A 184 18.58 -5.45 -7.73
C GLU A 184 17.16 -5.75 -7.26
N GLN A 185 16.82 -5.48 -5.99
CA GLN A 185 15.45 -5.66 -5.49
C GLN A 185 14.47 -4.68 -6.14
N TYR A 186 14.93 -3.46 -6.39
CA TYR A 186 14.13 -2.47 -7.12
C TYR A 186 13.89 -2.90 -8.56
N TRP A 187 14.90 -3.41 -9.25
CA TRP A 187 14.75 -3.89 -10.62
C TRP A 187 13.76 -5.05 -10.72
N VAL A 188 13.81 -5.98 -9.78
CA VAL A 188 12.90 -7.13 -9.75
C VAL A 188 11.45 -6.67 -9.57
N HIS A 189 11.19 -5.77 -8.62
CA HIS A 189 9.84 -5.42 -8.20
C HIS A 189 9.25 -4.22 -8.95
N LEU A 190 10.06 -3.23 -9.27
CA LEU A 190 9.61 -1.97 -9.87
C LEU A 190 10.03 -1.82 -11.33
N GLY A 191 11.17 -2.36 -11.73
CA GLY A 191 11.75 -2.22 -13.07
C GLY A 191 13.01 -1.38 -13.04
N ASP A 192 13.52 -1.03 -14.22
CA ASP A 192 14.81 -0.38 -14.42
C ASP A 192 14.75 1.15 -14.57
N ALA A 193 13.56 1.71 -14.78
CA ALA A 193 13.35 3.15 -14.95
C ALA A 193 13.33 3.87 -13.58
N LEU A 194 14.46 3.84 -12.87
CA LEU A 194 14.66 4.34 -11.51
C LEU A 194 15.58 5.57 -11.50
N GLN A 195 15.23 6.57 -10.68
CA GLN A 195 16.05 7.75 -10.43
C GLN A 195 16.11 8.02 -8.93
N PHE A 196 17.31 8.14 -8.39
CA PHE A 196 17.55 8.43 -6.98
C PHE A 196 18.02 9.88 -6.77
N ASP A 197 18.13 10.31 -5.51
CA ASP A 197 18.55 11.67 -5.13
C ASP A 197 17.67 12.76 -5.74
N ARG A 198 16.34 12.50 -5.81
CA ARG A 198 15.33 13.43 -6.30
C ARG A 198 14.68 14.20 -5.14
N GLN A 199 13.94 15.27 -5.47
CA GLN A 199 13.25 16.08 -4.46
C GLN A 199 12.06 15.37 -3.83
N LEU A 200 11.39 14.49 -4.57
CA LEU A 200 10.17 13.81 -4.15
C LEU A 200 10.20 12.36 -4.62
N THR A 201 9.71 11.46 -3.75
CA THR A 201 9.45 10.09 -4.16
C THR A 201 8.08 9.99 -4.82
N LEU A 202 8.07 9.59 -6.09
CA LEU A 202 6.86 9.43 -6.88
C LEU A 202 7.05 8.34 -7.95
N LEU A 203 5.93 7.85 -8.45
CA LEU A 203 5.89 7.07 -9.67
C LEU A 203 5.13 7.85 -10.76
N SER A 204 5.53 7.64 -12.00
CA SER A 204 4.92 8.26 -13.17
C SER A 204 4.64 7.25 -14.26
N LEU A 205 3.58 7.51 -15.04
CA LEU A 205 3.19 6.69 -16.18
C LEU A 205 2.65 7.59 -17.29
N PRO A 206 2.87 7.28 -18.59
CA PRO A 206 2.22 8.00 -19.67
C PRO A 206 0.70 7.95 -19.57
N ARG A 207 0.04 9.09 -19.81
CA ARG A 207 -1.41 9.25 -19.63
C ARG A 207 -2.25 8.34 -20.53
N GLU A 208 -1.69 7.88 -21.65
CA GLU A 208 -2.34 6.96 -22.58
C GLU A 208 -2.75 5.62 -21.93
N TYR A 209 -2.11 5.23 -20.81
CA TYR A 209 -2.44 4.01 -20.06
C TYR A 209 -3.63 4.19 -19.11
N LEU A 210 -4.08 5.44 -18.88
CA LEU A 210 -5.08 5.75 -17.84
C LEU A 210 -6.42 5.05 -18.09
N HIS A 211 -6.85 5.05 -19.35
CA HIS A 211 -8.18 4.54 -19.75
C HIS A 211 -8.12 3.18 -20.45
N GLN A 212 -6.95 2.54 -20.51
CA GLN A 212 -6.84 1.21 -21.11
C GLN A 212 -7.69 0.21 -20.33
N PRO A 213 -8.62 -0.52 -21.00
CA PRO A 213 -9.50 -1.44 -20.31
C PRO A 213 -8.75 -2.58 -19.63
N TRP A 214 -9.16 -2.94 -18.43
CA TRP A 214 -8.67 -4.12 -17.74
C TRP A 214 -9.52 -5.33 -18.10
N PRO A 215 -8.95 -6.40 -18.69
CA PRO A 215 -9.72 -7.43 -19.40
C PRO A 215 -10.66 -8.25 -18.50
N GLU A 216 -10.30 -8.46 -17.24
CA GLU A 216 -11.05 -9.30 -16.32
C GLU A 216 -11.96 -8.50 -15.37
N ALA A 217 -12.05 -7.19 -15.53
CA ALA A 217 -12.84 -6.33 -14.65
C ALA A 217 -14.34 -6.50 -14.89
N SER A 218 -15.09 -6.68 -13.81
CA SER A 218 -16.55 -6.62 -13.85
C SER A 218 -17.04 -5.25 -13.38
N THR A 219 -17.47 -4.42 -14.30
CA THR A 219 -17.98 -3.06 -14.00
C THR A 219 -19.13 -3.11 -13.00
N THR A 220 -20.05 -4.06 -13.16
CA THR A 220 -21.20 -4.21 -12.25
C THR A 220 -20.77 -4.58 -10.85
N VAL A 221 -19.91 -5.59 -10.70
CA VAL A 221 -19.37 -6.01 -9.40
C VAL A 221 -18.60 -4.86 -8.75
N GLY A 222 -17.76 -4.16 -9.52
CA GLY A 222 -16.98 -3.03 -9.04
C GLY A 222 -17.85 -1.88 -8.54
N GLN A 223 -18.95 -1.56 -9.21
CA GLN A 223 -19.89 -0.51 -8.79
C GLN A 223 -20.66 -0.89 -7.52
N VAL A 224 -21.19 -2.11 -7.45
CA VAL A 224 -21.88 -2.62 -6.25
C VAL A 224 -20.93 -2.60 -5.05
N ALA A 225 -19.69 -3.03 -5.21
CA ALA A 225 -18.70 -3.04 -4.15
C ALA A 225 -18.36 -1.61 -3.66
N VAL A 226 -18.26 -0.63 -4.55
CA VAL A 226 -18.07 0.78 -4.16
C VAL A 226 -19.25 1.29 -3.35
N GLN A 227 -20.49 0.99 -3.76
CA GLN A 227 -21.69 1.40 -3.02
C GLN A 227 -21.76 0.77 -1.63
N ALA A 228 -21.43 -0.52 -1.52
CA ALA A 228 -21.41 -1.23 -0.23
C ALA A 228 -20.29 -0.76 0.73
N SER A 229 -19.27 -0.05 0.20
CA SER A 229 -18.12 0.46 0.98
C SER A 229 -18.32 1.88 1.53
N GLN A 230 -19.41 2.56 1.20
CA GLN A 230 -19.74 3.93 1.64
C GLN A 230 -20.49 3.92 2.97
#